data_d2b0ff49182d687c709b7158745dcfb7
#
_entry.id   d2b0ff49182d687c709b7158745dcfb7
#
_cell.length_a   1.000
_cell.length_b   1.000
_cell.length_c   1.000
_cell.angle_alpha   90.00
_cell.angle_beta   90.00
_cell.angle_gamma   90.00
#
_symmetry.space_group_name_H-M   'P 1'
#
loop_
_entity.id
_entity.type
_entity.pdbx_description
1 polymer ?
#
loop_
_entity_poly.entity_id
_entity_poly.type
_entity_poly.pdbx_seq_one_letter_code
_entity_poly.pdbx_strand_id
1 'polypeptide(L)'
;LYRVYLKGESLGLIESKKELEKYINKEQNEIKKRYNVKKVYAPEDLDIEKETTYSNNVKSIKRIYEEIKDISPLTKKRYIIKLKGIDTTDSSTGKKIKGKTQTLYVIDKEVFTNSIENTAKSFVSEEDYDNYANDTQKEIKDTGKIVENISIKNKITIKKGNIPVDKKIYQAEEELSKYLLFGTTEDQSTYTVQAGDTISDVAFNNKESTQEFLIANPDLKDENSLLSPGQTVKIGILKPQISVEEQDHVVELETQNYTTETRYDNDKNVGYEEVIQKGVAGQNKVTKKIQKINGETTSTVNVNTEVIKEAVNEIIVKGGKQSSYSGGGYGSVVPTRGQWGW
;
A
#
# COMPACT_ATOMS: atom_id res chain seq x y z
N LEU A 1 -20.04 43.07 -37.33
CA LEU A 1 -19.39 41.91 -36.76
C LEU A 1 -19.47 41.90 -35.23
N TYR A 2 -19.07 40.82 -34.60
CA TYR A 2 -19.03 40.69 -33.14
C TYR A 2 -17.64 40.25 -32.71
N ARG A 3 -17.03 40.92 -31.74
CA ARG A 3 -15.76 40.51 -31.16
C ARG A 3 -16.04 39.71 -29.90
N VAL A 4 -15.35 38.55 -29.81
CA VAL A 4 -15.46 37.64 -28.68
C VAL A 4 -14.28 37.86 -27.76
N TYR A 5 -14.54 38.06 -26.48
CA TYR A 5 -13.55 38.16 -25.41
C TYR A 5 -13.74 37.05 -24.41
N LEU A 6 -12.64 36.54 -23.89
CA LEU A 6 -12.65 35.61 -22.78
C LEU A 6 -11.61 36.08 -21.76
N LYS A 7 -12.06 36.30 -20.52
CA LYS A 7 -11.22 36.86 -19.45
C LYS A 7 -10.54 38.19 -19.83
N GLY A 8 -11.21 38.99 -20.63
CA GLY A 8 -10.69 40.27 -21.11
C GLY A 8 -9.77 40.21 -22.33
N GLU A 9 -9.41 39.03 -22.81
CA GLU A 9 -8.57 38.81 -24.00
C GLU A 9 -9.43 38.58 -25.23
N SER A 10 -9.10 39.24 -26.37
CA SER A 10 -9.83 39.08 -27.62
C SER A 10 -9.46 37.76 -28.31
N LEU A 11 -10.46 36.93 -28.56
CA LEU A 11 -10.32 35.70 -29.34
C LEU A 11 -10.49 35.90 -30.85
N GLY A 12 -11.12 37.03 -31.25
CA GLY A 12 -11.33 37.36 -32.66
C GLY A 12 -12.75 37.77 -32.98
N LEU A 13 -13.04 37.94 -34.28
CA LEU A 13 -14.32 38.39 -34.80
C LEU A 13 -15.15 37.21 -35.32
N ILE A 14 -16.46 37.29 -35.13
CA ILE A 14 -17.47 36.37 -35.68
C ILE A 14 -18.58 37.17 -36.37
N GLU A 15 -19.31 36.49 -37.24
CA GLU A 15 -20.45 37.13 -37.94
C GLU A 15 -21.68 37.29 -37.05
N SER A 16 -21.93 36.31 -36.17
CA SER A 16 -23.18 36.25 -35.44
C SER A 16 -22.98 35.79 -33.98
N LYS A 17 -23.33 36.68 -33.04
CA LYS A 17 -23.43 36.36 -31.63
C LYS A 17 -24.43 35.23 -31.36
N LYS A 18 -25.59 35.29 -32.01
CA LYS A 18 -26.66 34.31 -31.83
C LYS A 18 -26.28 32.91 -32.27
N GLU A 19 -25.46 32.80 -33.33
CA GLU A 19 -24.95 31.47 -33.77
C GLU A 19 -23.95 30.89 -32.78
N LEU A 20 -23.04 31.71 -32.21
CA LEU A 20 -22.12 31.26 -31.19
C LEU A 20 -22.88 30.79 -29.93
N GLU A 21 -23.83 31.57 -29.44
CA GLU A 21 -24.66 31.17 -28.31
C GLU A 21 -25.44 29.88 -28.57
N LYS A 22 -26.01 29.74 -29.78
CA LYS A 22 -26.72 28.50 -30.19
C LYS A 22 -25.76 27.32 -30.23
N TYR A 23 -24.55 27.50 -30.72
CA TYR A 23 -23.53 26.45 -30.78
C TYR A 23 -23.12 26.02 -29.37
N ILE A 24 -22.81 26.97 -28.47
CA ILE A 24 -22.50 26.69 -27.07
C ILE A 24 -23.64 25.91 -26.38
N ASN A 25 -24.90 26.35 -26.58
CA ASN A 25 -26.05 25.68 -25.99
C ASN A 25 -26.23 24.25 -26.51
N LYS A 26 -25.96 24.00 -27.80
CA LYS A 26 -25.98 22.68 -28.37
C LYS A 26 -24.94 21.77 -27.71
N GLU A 27 -23.70 22.23 -27.63
CA GLU A 27 -22.60 21.50 -26.98
C GLU A 27 -22.89 21.23 -25.49
N GLN A 28 -23.43 22.21 -24.76
CA GLN A 28 -23.88 22.01 -23.38
C GLN A 28 -24.94 20.90 -23.26
N ASN A 29 -25.88 20.81 -24.20
CA ASN A 29 -26.92 19.78 -24.19
C ASN A 29 -26.37 18.39 -24.53
N GLU A 30 -25.41 18.31 -25.43
CA GLU A 30 -24.74 17.05 -25.74
C GLU A 30 -23.91 16.56 -24.55
N ILE A 31 -23.21 17.46 -23.87
CA ILE A 31 -22.45 17.17 -22.65
C ILE A 31 -23.38 16.71 -21.51
N LYS A 32 -24.54 17.38 -21.33
CA LYS A 32 -25.54 16.95 -20.34
C LYS A 32 -25.99 15.52 -20.56
N LYS A 33 -26.23 15.12 -21.81
CA LYS A 33 -26.62 13.74 -22.17
C LYS A 33 -25.49 12.76 -21.94
N ARG A 34 -24.28 13.10 -22.44
CA ARG A 34 -23.10 12.22 -22.35
C ARG A 34 -22.71 11.90 -20.92
N TYR A 35 -22.80 12.87 -20.02
CA TYR A 35 -22.35 12.73 -18.63
C TYR A 35 -23.50 12.64 -17.61
N ASN A 36 -24.74 12.47 -18.10
CA ASN A 36 -25.95 12.39 -17.28
C ASN A 36 -26.01 13.47 -16.18
N VAL A 37 -25.81 14.73 -16.55
CA VAL A 37 -25.79 15.87 -15.63
C VAL A 37 -26.92 16.86 -15.92
N LYS A 38 -27.52 17.43 -14.86
CA LYS A 38 -28.62 18.38 -14.99
C LYS A 38 -28.15 19.73 -15.53
N LYS A 39 -26.94 20.16 -15.21
CA LYS A 39 -26.38 21.46 -15.60
C LYS A 39 -24.93 21.34 -16.06
N VAL A 40 -24.60 22.06 -17.12
CA VAL A 40 -23.24 22.32 -17.61
C VAL A 40 -23.08 23.82 -17.64
N TYR A 41 -22.00 24.34 -17.13
CA TYR A 41 -21.74 25.75 -17.02
C TYR A 41 -20.87 26.21 -18.18
N ALA A 42 -21.24 27.30 -18.84
CA ALA A 42 -20.39 27.99 -19.79
C ALA A 42 -19.19 28.61 -19.06
N PRO A 43 -18.12 28.95 -19.78
CA PRO A 43 -17.02 29.74 -19.23
C PRO A 43 -17.50 31.03 -18.59
N GLU A 44 -16.97 31.35 -17.42
CA GLU A 44 -17.13 32.67 -16.80
C GLU A 44 -16.31 33.69 -17.61
N ASP A 45 -16.74 34.97 -17.60
CA ASP A 45 -16.06 36.07 -18.30
C ASP A 45 -15.99 35.93 -19.83
N LEU A 46 -17.00 35.32 -20.46
CA LEU A 46 -17.21 35.29 -21.90
C LEU A 46 -18.09 36.47 -22.30
N ASP A 47 -17.49 37.47 -22.98
CA ASP A 47 -18.18 38.65 -23.49
C ASP A 47 -18.20 38.64 -25.02
N ILE A 48 -19.32 39.14 -25.60
CA ILE A 48 -19.51 39.22 -27.04
C ILE A 48 -20.08 40.61 -27.39
N GLU A 49 -19.21 41.46 -27.91
CA GLU A 49 -19.50 42.83 -28.19
C GLU A 49 -19.69 43.09 -29.69
N LYS A 50 -20.65 43.95 -30.05
CA LYS A 50 -20.83 44.37 -31.44
C LYS A 50 -19.75 45.36 -31.82
N GLU A 51 -19.06 45.11 -32.94
CA GLU A 51 -17.99 45.96 -33.43
C GLU A 51 -18.22 46.35 -34.88
N THR A 52 -18.04 47.64 -35.19
CA THR A 52 -18.02 48.15 -36.57
C THR A 52 -16.56 48.16 -37.03
N THR A 53 -16.22 47.35 -37.96
CA THR A 53 -14.83 47.19 -38.43
C THR A 53 -14.78 46.89 -39.91
N TYR A 54 -13.67 47.27 -40.58
CA TYR A 54 -13.35 46.93 -41.94
C TYR A 54 -12.51 45.64 -42.05
N SER A 55 -12.29 44.98 -40.93
CA SER A 55 -11.50 43.72 -40.91
C SER A 55 -12.31 42.61 -41.54
N ASN A 56 -11.66 41.86 -42.46
CA ASN A 56 -12.20 40.66 -43.07
C ASN A 56 -11.72 39.38 -42.38
N ASN A 57 -10.97 39.50 -41.27
CA ASN A 57 -10.46 38.35 -40.53
C ASN A 57 -11.50 37.81 -39.53
N VAL A 58 -12.53 37.18 -40.08
CA VAL A 58 -13.64 36.60 -39.32
C VAL A 58 -13.37 35.10 -39.12
N LYS A 59 -13.44 34.66 -37.87
CA LYS A 59 -13.29 33.26 -37.52
C LYS A 59 -14.65 32.52 -37.59
N SER A 60 -14.62 31.25 -37.93
CA SER A 60 -15.80 30.39 -37.85
C SER A 60 -16.22 30.19 -36.38
N ILE A 61 -17.53 29.99 -36.17
CA ILE A 61 -18.09 29.70 -34.84
C ILE A 61 -17.42 28.52 -34.17
N LYS A 62 -17.15 27.43 -34.94
CA LYS A 62 -16.45 26.23 -34.46
C LYS A 62 -15.04 26.56 -33.94
N ARG A 63 -14.28 27.38 -34.70
CA ARG A 63 -12.90 27.76 -34.31
C ARG A 63 -12.89 28.59 -33.02
N ILE A 64 -13.78 29.60 -32.92
CA ILE A 64 -13.90 30.38 -31.70
C ILE A 64 -14.30 29.50 -30.51
N TYR A 65 -15.25 28.57 -30.70
CA TYR A 65 -15.63 27.65 -29.64
C TYR A 65 -14.48 26.73 -29.17
N GLU A 66 -13.66 26.19 -30.07
CA GLU A 66 -12.46 25.43 -29.70
C GLU A 66 -11.47 26.27 -28.90
N GLU A 67 -11.21 27.53 -29.32
CA GLU A 67 -10.34 28.44 -28.56
C GLU A 67 -10.94 28.74 -27.15
N ILE A 68 -12.26 28.95 -27.05
CA ILE A 68 -12.95 29.12 -25.76
C ILE A 68 -12.73 27.88 -24.90
N LYS A 69 -12.93 26.67 -25.45
CA LYS A 69 -12.81 25.40 -24.75
C LYS A 69 -11.39 25.15 -24.26
N ASP A 70 -10.37 25.51 -25.04
CA ASP A 70 -8.97 25.35 -24.67
C ASP A 70 -8.55 26.26 -23.50
N ILE A 71 -9.06 27.49 -23.47
CA ILE A 71 -8.75 28.46 -22.42
C ILE A 71 -9.60 28.24 -21.16
N SER A 72 -10.87 27.92 -21.32
CA SER A 72 -11.84 27.76 -20.23
C SER A 72 -12.90 26.72 -20.62
N PRO A 73 -12.63 25.44 -20.38
CA PRO A 73 -13.53 24.36 -20.76
C PRO A 73 -14.87 24.47 -20.02
N LEU A 74 -15.93 23.98 -20.66
CA LEU A 74 -17.22 23.82 -20.00
C LEU A 74 -17.04 22.97 -18.73
N THR A 75 -17.81 23.31 -17.69
CA THR A 75 -17.70 22.66 -16.38
C THR A 75 -19.01 22.03 -15.93
N LYS A 76 -18.89 21.07 -15.03
CA LYS A 76 -20.00 20.43 -14.32
C LYS A 76 -19.70 20.42 -12.83
N LYS A 77 -20.71 20.55 -11.97
CA LYS A 77 -20.51 20.47 -10.52
C LYS A 77 -20.41 19.02 -10.07
N ARG A 78 -19.32 18.68 -9.43
CA ARG A 78 -19.04 17.34 -8.84
C ARG A 78 -18.16 17.53 -7.60
N TYR A 79 -17.81 16.42 -6.97
CA TYR A 79 -16.90 16.43 -5.84
C TYR A 79 -15.45 16.32 -6.31
N ILE A 80 -14.63 17.22 -5.76
CA ILE A 80 -13.19 17.31 -5.98
C ILE A 80 -12.53 16.79 -4.72
N ILE A 81 -11.79 15.71 -4.85
CA ILE A 81 -11.04 15.07 -3.76
C ILE A 81 -9.57 15.41 -3.95
N LYS A 82 -8.97 16.06 -2.96
CA LYS A 82 -7.52 16.20 -2.91
C LYS A 82 -6.97 15.21 -1.91
N LEU A 83 -6.15 14.30 -2.39
CA LEU A 83 -5.51 13.25 -1.65
C LEU A 83 -4.02 13.55 -1.57
N LYS A 84 -3.53 13.98 -0.41
CA LYS A 84 -2.11 14.24 -0.19
C LYS A 84 -1.42 12.98 0.29
N GLY A 85 -0.39 12.54 -0.44
CA GLY A 85 0.47 11.43 -0.04
C GLY A 85 1.23 11.73 1.25
N ILE A 86 1.75 10.68 1.87
CA ILE A 86 2.54 10.79 3.11
C ILE A 86 3.93 11.34 2.78
N ASP A 87 4.42 12.22 3.63
CA ASP A 87 5.80 12.68 3.58
C ASP A 87 6.70 11.53 4.08
N THR A 88 7.73 11.18 3.32
CA THR A 88 8.67 10.11 3.64
C THR A 88 10.08 10.68 3.84
N THR A 89 10.96 9.89 4.46
CA THR A 89 12.38 10.23 4.57
C THR A 89 13.18 9.17 3.81
N ASP A 90 13.99 9.60 2.88
CA ASP A 90 14.93 8.72 2.19
C ASP A 90 15.94 8.15 3.20
N SER A 91 15.95 6.83 3.34
CA SER A 91 16.78 6.14 4.35
C SER A 91 18.28 6.24 4.07
N SER A 92 18.67 6.47 2.81
CA SER A 92 20.07 6.56 2.40
C SER A 92 20.64 7.97 2.56
N THR A 93 19.81 8.99 2.33
CA THR A 93 20.25 10.40 2.31
C THR A 93 19.72 11.22 3.49
N GLY A 94 18.77 10.71 4.27
CA GLY A 94 18.06 11.45 5.32
C GLY A 94 17.17 12.58 4.80
N LYS A 95 17.01 12.72 3.50
CA LYS A 95 16.25 13.80 2.86
C LYS A 95 14.74 13.56 2.98
N LYS A 96 14.01 14.58 3.43
CA LYS A 96 12.54 14.55 3.46
C LYS A 96 11.98 14.68 2.04
N ILE A 97 11.15 13.71 1.66
CA ILE A 97 10.41 13.68 0.39
C ILE A 97 8.95 13.99 0.70
N LYS A 98 8.45 15.12 0.17
CA LYS A 98 7.04 15.48 0.36
C LYS A 98 6.14 14.57 -0.47
N GLY A 99 5.06 14.08 0.16
CA GLY A 99 4.02 13.33 -0.52
C GLY A 99 3.34 14.16 -1.62
N LYS A 100 3.16 13.56 -2.78
CA LYS A 100 2.47 14.18 -3.91
C LYS A 100 0.98 14.32 -3.61
N THR A 101 0.38 15.43 -4.03
CA THR A 101 -1.07 15.61 -3.96
C THR A 101 -1.70 15.17 -5.27
N GLN A 102 -2.64 14.23 -5.18
CA GLN A 102 -3.50 13.82 -6.29
C GLN A 102 -4.84 14.52 -6.21
N THR A 103 -5.45 14.78 -7.37
CA THR A 103 -6.82 15.29 -7.45
C THR A 103 -7.68 14.26 -8.18
N LEU A 104 -8.69 13.76 -7.49
CA LEU A 104 -9.68 12.83 -8.02
C LEU A 104 -11.02 13.53 -8.12
N TYR A 105 -11.83 13.13 -9.07
CA TYR A 105 -13.18 13.65 -9.27
C TYR A 105 -14.18 12.52 -9.16
N VAL A 106 -15.19 12.67 -8.31
CA VAL A 106 -16.21 11.66 -8.08
C VAL A 106 -17.60 12.22 -8.28
N ILE A 107 -18.53 11.37 -8.67
CA ILE A 107 -19.92 11.79 -8.94
C ILE A 107 -20.61 12.31 -7.67
N ASP A 108 -20.39 11.65 -6.55
CA ASP A 108 -20.85 12.06 -5.22
C ASP A 108 -19.85 11.64 -4.12
N LYS A 109 -20.12 12.05 -2.88
CA LYS A 109 -19.25 11.80 -1.75
C LYS A 109 -19.28 10.31 -1.33
N GLU A 110 -20.41 9.64 -1.50
CA GLU A 110 -20.61 8.24 -1.08
C GLU A 110 -19.74 7.31 -1.89
N VAL A 111 -19.63 7.51 -3.21
CA VAL A 111 -18.67 6.74 -4.05
C VAL A 111 -17.26 6.81 -3.49
N PHE A 112 -16.82 7.98 -3.04
CA PHE A 112 -15.48 8.11 -2.46
C PHE A 112 -15.38 7.43 -1.09
N THR A 113 -16.33 7.65 -0.19
CA THR A 113 -16.28 7.07 1.16
C THR A 113 -16.35 5.55 1.14
N ASN A 114 -17.23 4.98 0.32
CA ASN A 114 -17.33 3.52 0.15
C ASN A 114 -16.08 2.94 -0.52
N SER A 115 -15.48 3.65 -1.47
CA SER A 115 -14.21 3.21 -2.07
C SER A 115 -13.05 3.19 -1.07
N ILE A 116 -12.99 4.15 -0.15
CA ILE A 116 -12.00 4.14 0.95
C ILE A 116 -12.25 2.95 1.88
N GLU A 117 -13.49 2.68 2.24
CA GLU A 117 -13.87 1.54 3.08
C GLU A 117 -13.50 0.20 2.42
N ASN A 118 -13.88 0.00 1.16
CA ASN A 118 -13.53 -1.20 0.40
C ASN A 118 -12.01 -1.40 0.29
N THR A 119 -11.27 -0.30 0.09
CA THR A 119 -9.80 -0.35 0.06
C THR A 119 -9.23 -0.68 1.43
N ALA A 120 -9.79 -0.15 2.53
CA ALA A 120 -9.35 -0.48 3.87
C ALA A 120 -9.60 -1.96 4.20
N LYS A 121 -10.77 -2.51 3.85
CA LYS A 121 -11.11 -3.93 4.01
C LYS A 121 -10.18 -4.87 3.23
N SER A 122 -9.54 -4.40 2.16
CA SER A 122 -8.54 -5.18 1.43
C SER A 122 -7.22 -5.34 2.19
N PHE A 123 -6.88 -4.40 3.09
CA PHE A 123 -5.65 -4.43 3.89
C PHE A 123 -5.87 -4.92 5.32
N VAL A 124 -7.04 -4.63 5.86
CA VAL A 124 -7.53 -5.17 7.14
C VAL A 124 -8.60 -6.20 6.79
N SER A 125 -8.59 -7.39 7.37
CA SER A 125 -9.63 -8.38 7.04
C SER A 125 -11.03 -7.78 7.21
N GLU A 126 -11.97 -8.19 6.35
CA GLU A 126 -13.35 -7.68 6.41
C GLU A 126 -13.97 -7.91 7.80
N GLU A 127 -13.71 -9.08 8.40
CA GLU A 127 -14.17 -9.41 9.75
C GLU A 127 -13.61 -8.46 10.81
N ASP A 128 -12.30 -8.20 10.80
CA ASP A 128 -11.66 -7.28 11.74
C ASP A 128 -12.15 -5.84 11.55
N TYR A 129 -12.29 -5.42 10.28
CA TYR A 129 -12.81 -4.09 9.97
C TYR A 129 -14.25 -3.91 10.48
N ASP A 130 -15.14 -4.87 10.18
CA ASP A 130 -16.55 -4.79 10.55
C ASP A 130 -16.71 -4.89 12.08
N ASN A 131 -15.95 -5.75 12.76
CA ASN A 131 -15.96 -5.84 14.22
C ASN A 131 -15.46 -4.54 14.87
N TYR A 132 -14.42 -3.91 14.30
CA TYR A 132 -13.93 -2.61 14.77
C TYR A 132 -14.96 -1.50 14.53
N ALA A 133 -15.52 -1.40 13.32
CA ALA A 133 -16.47 -0.36 12.94
C ALA A 133 -17.79 -0.43 13.72
N ASN A 134 -18.23 -1.64 14.08
CA ASN A 134 -19.49 -1.89 14.80
C ASN A 134 -19.31 -2.05 16.31
N ASP A 135 -18.08 -1.92 16.84
CA ASP A 135 -17.76 -2.13 18.26
C ASP A 135 -18.21 -3.51 18.80
N THR A 136 -17.98 -4.55 17.98
CA THR A 136 -18.38 -5.93 18.28
C THR A 136 -17.20 -6.85 18.59
N GLN A 137 -16.00 -6.29 18.75
CA GLN A 137 -14.81 -7.04 19.11
C GLN A 137 -14.93 -7.70 20.49
N LYS A 138 -14.48 -8.95 20.59
CA LYS A 138 -14.51 -9.67 21.85
C LYS A 138 -13.30 -9.27 22.71
N GLU A 139 -13.52 -9.15 24.01
CA GLU A 139 -12.44 -8.95 24.98
C GLU A 139 -11.45 -10.12 24.96
N ILE A 140 -10.17 -9.84 25.03
CA ILE A 140 -9.11 -10.86 25.13
C ILE A 140 -9.11 -11.40 26.56
N LYS A 141 -9.51 -12.67 26.72
CA LYS A 141 -9.50 -13.33 28.03
C LYS A 141 -8.18 -14.00 28.36
N ASP A 142 -7.54 -14.60 27.36
CA ASP A 142 -6.26 -15.29 27.52
C ASP A 142 -5.29 -14.90 26.40
N THR A 143 -5.54 -15.33 25.19
CA THR A 143 -4.81 -14.94 23.98
C THR A 143 -5.78 -14.43 22.93
N GLY A 144 -5.30 -13.59 22.04
CA GLY A 144 -6.14 -13.03 20.97
C GLY A 144 -5.63 -11.71 20.43
N LYS A 145 -6.43 -11.13 19.55
CA LYS A 145 -6.16 -9.84 18.91
C LYS A 145 -7.39 -8.94 19.03
N ILE A 146 -7.15 -7.66 19.25
CA ILE A 146 -8.13 -6.58 19.13
C ILE A 146 -7.52 -5.50 18.23
N VAL A 147 -8.27 -5.03 17.27
CA VAL A 147 -7.91 -3.86 16.47
C VAL A 147 -8.22 -2.61 17.27
N GLU A 148 -7.20 -1.87 17.69
CA GLU A 148 -7.37 -0.63 18.48
C GLU A 148 -7.72 0.56 17.59
N ASN A 149 -7.20 0.61 16.37
CA ASN A 149 -7.44 1.73 15.46
C ASN A 149 -7.26 1.33 14.00
N ILE A 150 -8.14 1.85 13.13
CA ILE A 150 -8.00 1.83 11.68
C ILE A 150 -8.12 3.29 11.21
N SER A 151 -7.13 3.76 10.47
CA SER A 151 -7.11 5.14 9.97
C SER A 151 -6.44 5.29 8.61
N ILE A 152 -6.83 6.34 7.88
CA ILE A 152 -6.17 6.71 6.64
C ILE A 152 -5.14 7.79 6.94
N LYS A 153 -3.87 7.54 6.67
CA LYS A 153 -2.76 8.46 6.95
C LYS A 153 -2.71 9.66 5.99
N ASN A 154 -3.30 9.52 4.83
CA ASN A 154 -3.35 10.59 3.85
C ASN A 154 -4.23 11.74 4.31
N LYS A 155 -3.79 12.98 4.08
CA LYS A 155 -4.68 14.13 4.27
C LYS A 155 -5.67 14.23 3.12
N ILE A 156 -6.95 14.09 3.43
CA ILE A 156 -8.05 14.10 2.46
C ILE A 156 -8.82 15.41 2.60
N THR A 157 -9.08 16.07 1.47
CA THR A 157 -9.96 17.24 1.39
C THR A 157 -11.04 16.99 0.35
N ILE A 158 -12.29 17.15 0.73
CA ILE A 158 -13.46 16.93 -0.12
C ILE A 158 -14.16 18.28 -0.32
N LYS A 159 -14.32 18.71 -1.57
CA LYS A 159 -15.04 19.95 -1.91
C LYS A 159 -15.96 19.71 -3.10
N LYS A 160 -17.13 20.36 -3.09
CA LYS A 160 -17.99 20.41 -4.27
C LYS A 160 -17.59 21.63 -5.11
N GLY A 161 -17.34 21.43 -6.39
CA GLY A 161 -16.85 22.49 -7.26
C GLY A 161 -17.11 22.24 -8.74
N ASN A 162 -16.72 23.21 -9.55
CA ASN A 162 -16.78 23.12 -11.00
C ASN A 162 -15.58 22.34 -11.51
N ILE A 163 -15.84 21.31 -12.32
CA ILE A 163 -14.86 20.40 -12.90
C ILE A 163 -14.97 20.48 -14.41
N PRO A 164 -13.86 20.63 -15.16
CA PRO A 164 -13.87 20.54 -16.61
C PRO A 164 -14.54 19.26 -17.09
N VAL A 165 -15.37 19.36 -18.13
CA VAL A 165 -16.20 18.22 -18.58
C VAL A 165 -15.39 17.05 -19.14
N ASP A 166 -14.17 17.33 -19.61
CA ASP A 166 -13.21 16.33 -20.13
C ASP A 166 -12.54 15.47 -19.05
N LYS A 167 -12.57 15.91 -17.79
CA LYS A 167 -11.92 15.17 -16.70
C LYS A 167 -12.68 13.89 -16.38
N LYS A 168 -11.92 12.83 -16.17
CA LYS A 168 -12.43 11.54 -15.70
C LYS A 168 -13.11 11.73 -14.35
N ILE A 169 -14.33 11.22 -14.22
CA ILE A 169 -15.09 11.22 -12.97
C ILE A 169 -15.41 9.76 -12.65
N TYR A 170 -14.99 9.33 -11.47
CA TYR A 170 -15.35 8.02 -10.95
C TYR A 170 -16.83 8.00 -10.58
N GLN A 171 -17.58 7.05 -11.14
CA GLN A 171 -19.02 6.93 -10.95
C GLN A 171 -19.39 5.72 -10.09
N ALA A 172 -18.53 4.71 -10.04
CA ALA A 172 -18.72 3.49 -9.27
C ALA A 172 -17.61 3.33 -8.24
N GLU A 173 -17.98 2.81 -7.09
CA GLU A 173 -17.04 2.54 -5.98
C GLU A 173 -16.03 1.47 -6.32
N GLU A 174 -16.41 0.45 -7.09
CA GLU A 174 -15.49 -0.62 -7.52
C GLU A 174 -14.36 -0.07 -8.40
N GLU A 175 -14.70 0.85 -9.33
CA GLU A 175 -13.71 1.47 -10.22
C GLU A 175 -12.70 2.31 -9.41
N LEU A 176 -13.20 3.09 -8.45
CA LEU A 176 -12.33 3.93 -7.63
C LEU A 176 -11.52 3.08 -6.64
N SER A 177 -12.11 2.06 -6.01
CA SER A 177 -11.40 1.12 -5.13
C SER A 177 -10.25 0.43 -5.87
N LYS A 178 -10.51 -0.03 -7.09
CA LYS A 178 -9.48 -0.61 -7.96
C LYS A 178 -8.33 0.37 -8.22
N TYR A 179 -8.65 1.63 -8.53
CA TYR A 179 -7.62 2.66 -8.67
C TYR A 179 -6.85 2.91 -7.38
N LEU A 180 -7.54 2.95 -6.24
CA LEU A 180 -6.89 3.18 -4.94
C LEU A 180 -5.95 2.03 -4.53
N LEU A 181 -6.24 0.80 -4.95
CA LEU A 181 -5.40 -0.38 -4.70
C LEU A 181 -4.24 -0.50 -5.68
N PHE A 182 -4.51 -0.40 -6.99
CA PHE A 182 -3.57 -0.76 -8.05
C PHE A 182 -2.98 0.43 -8.81
N GLY A 183 -3.45 1.66 -8.54
CA GLY A 183 -3.03 2.88 -9.27
C GLY A 183 -3.54 2.95 -10.71
N THR A 184 -4.39 2.02 -11.13
CA THR A 184 -5.00 1.94 -12.46
C THR A 184 -6.43 1.42 -12.36
N THR A 185 -7.24 1.72 -13.39
CA THR A 185 -8.59 1.14 -13.57
C THR A 185 -8.62 0.06 -14.65
N GLU A 186 -7.47 -0.24 -15.26
CA GLU A 186 -7.32 -1.33 -16.21
C GLU A 186 -7.46 -2.67 -15.53
N ASP A 187 -7.88 -3.70 -16.29
CA ASP A 187 -7.97 -5.03 -15.76
C ASP A 187 -6.58 -5.61 -15.49
N GLN A 188 -6.49 -6.36 -14.40
CA GLN A 188 -5.27 -7.04 -14.01
C GLN A 188 -5.00 -8.19 -14.98
N SER A 189 -3.72 -8.55 -15.11
CA SER A 189 -3.32 -9.75 -15.81
C SER A 189 -3.92 -10.98 -15.13
N THR A 190 -4.03 -12.09 -15.87
CA THR A 190 -4.54 -13.34 -15.33
C THR A 190 -3.50 -14.45 -15.52
N TYR A 191 -3.56 -15.41 -14.61
CA TYR A 191 -2.77 -16.64 -14.66
C TYR A 191 -3.69 -17.84 -14.58
N THR A 192 -3.41 -18.87 -15.38
CA THR A 192 -4.14 -20.14 -15.32
C THR A 192 -3.36 -21.13 -14.45
N VAL A 193 -3.96 -21.52 -13.34
CA VAL A 193 -3.38 -22.40 -12.34
C VAL A 193 -2.99 -23.75 -12.95
N GLN A 194 -1.78 -24.21 -12.68
CA GLN A 194 -1.26 -25.50 -13.09
C GLN A 194 -1.43 -26.53 -11.97
N ALA A 195 -1.30 -27.81 -12.32
CA ALA A 195 -1.37 -28.86 -11.32
C ALA A 195 -0.17 -28.76 -10.36
N GLY A 196 -0.45 -28.67 -9.06
CA GLY A 196 0.57 -28.55 -8.01
C GLY A 196 0.90 -27.12 -7.58
N ASP A 197 0.34 -26.10 -8.25
CA ASP A 197 0.52 -24.72 -7.85
C ASP A 197 -0.09 -24.45 -6.46
N THR A 198 0.67 -23.75 -5.64
CA THR A 198 0.19 -23.12 -4.41
C THR A 198 0.06 -21.63 -4.59
N ILE A 199 -0.70 -20.96 -3.70
CA ILE A 199 -0.82 -19.50 -3.71
C ILE A 199 0.57 -18.84 -3.61
N SER A 200 1.42 -19.35 -2.71
CA SER A 200 2.78 -18.83 -2.55
C SER A 200 3.64 -18.99 -3.81
N ASP A 201 3.53 -20.14 -4.51
CA ASP A 201 4.28 -20.36 -5.74
C ASP A 201 3.82 -19.42 -6.87
N VAL A 202 2.50 -19.30 -7.05
CA VAL A 202 1.94 -18.41 -8.08
C VAL A 202 2.30 -16.95 -7.81
N ALA A 203 2.17 -16.48 -6.57
CA ALA A 203 2.54 -15.13 -6.18
C ALA A 203 4.04 -14.87 -6.44
N PHE A 204 4.92 -15.72 -5.92
CA PHE A 204 6.36 -15.60 -6.08
C PHE A 204 6.80 -15.58 -7.55
N ASN A 205 6.27 -16.48 -8.37
CA ASN A 205 6.60 -16.55 -9.80
C ASN A 205 6.15 -15.31 -10.58
N ASN A 206 5.13 -14.60 -10.08
CA ASN A 206 4.62 -13.36 -10.67
C ASN A 206 5.15 -12.08 -9.98
N LYS A 207 6.13 -12.22 -9.08
CA LYS A 207 6.79 -11.11 -8.35
C LYS A 207 5.83 -10.33 -7.44
N GLU A 208 4.88 -11.04 -6.85
CA GLU A 208 3.93 -10.54 -5.87
C GLU A 208 4.18 -11.21 -4.53
N SER A 209 3.83 -10.55 -3.45
CA SER A 209 3.68 -11.21 -2.16
C SER A 209 2.38 -12.02 -2.13
N THR A 210 2.30 -13.01 -1.24
CA THR A 210 1.07 -13.78 -1.01
C THR A 210 -0.12 -12.87 -0.67
N GLN A 211 0.13 -11.79 0.09
CA GLN A 211 -0.89 -10.81 0.46
C GLN A 211 -1.40 -10.03 -0.77
N GLU A 212 -0.50 -9.56 -1.64
CA GLU A 212 -0.90 -8.87 -2.89
C GLU A 212 -1.76 -9.77 -3.76
N PHE A 213 -1.38 -11.05 -3.88
CA PHE A 213 -2.15 -12.04 -4.61
C PHE A 213 -3.57 -12.24 -4.03
N LEU A 214 -3.68 -12.36 -2.69
CA LEU A 214 -4.99 -12.50 -2.02
C LEU A 214 -5.86 -11.24 -2.21
N ILE A 215 -5.29 -10.04 -2.13
CA ILE A 215 -6.01 -8.79 -2.39
C ILE A 215 -6.54 -8.74 -3.84
N ALA A 216 -5.77 -9.25 -4.81
CA ALA A 216 -6.21 -9.34 -6.20
C ALA A 216 -7.30 -10.41 -6.42
N ASN A 217 -7.38 -11.40 -5.52
CA ASN A 217 -8.28 -12.56 -5.59
C ASN A 217 -9.11 -12.71 -4.30
N PRO A 218 -10.06 -11.82 -4.01
CA PRO A 218 -10.80 -11.79 -2.74
C PRO A 218 -11.67 -13.03 -2.49
N ASP A 219 -11.90 -13.86 -3.49
CA ASP A 219 -12.59 -15.16 -3.32
C ASP A 219 -11.73 -16.20 -2.56
N LEU A 220 -10.42 -15.98 -2.47
CA LEU A 220 -9.48 -16.79 -1.71
C LEU A 220 -9.35 -16.22 -0.30
N LYS A 221 -9.66 -17.04 0.72
CA LYS A 221 -9.74 -16.56 2.12
C LYS A 221 -8.38 -16.31 2.76
N ASP A 222 -7.42 -17.18 2.49
CA ASP A 222 -6.08 -17.14 3.08
C ASP A 222 -5.05 -17.86 2.17
N GLU A 223 -3.80 -17.85 2.58
CA GLU A 223 -2.69 -18.48 1.85
C GLU A 223 -2.77 -20.00 1.73
N ASN A 224 -3.64 -20.65 2.53
CA ASN A 224 -3.88 -22.09 2.50
C ASN A 224 -5.08 -22.47 1.63
N SER A 225 -5.76 -21.49 1.04
CA SER A 225 -6.86 -21.74 0.12
C SER A 225 -6.36 -22.55 -1.08
N LEU A 226 -7.11 -23.60 -1.43
CA LEU A 226 -6.71 -24.49 -2.52
C LEU A 226 -6.96 -23.87 -3.89
N LEU A 227 -5.97 -23.93 -4.75
CA LEU A 227 -6.10 -23.59 -6.17
C LEU A 227 -6.43 -24.86 -6.98
N SER A 228 -7.38 -24.72 -7.89
CA SER A 228 -7.74 -25.84 -8.78
C SER A 228 -7.03 -25.71 -10.13
N PRO A 229 -6.44 -26.79 -10.66
CA PRO A 229 -5.86 -26.76 -12.00
C PRO A 229 -6.88 -26.28 -13.05
N GLY A 230 -6.47 -25.33 -13.90
CA GLY A 230 -7.33 -24.68 -14.88
C GLY A 230 -8.13 -23.47 -14.34
N GLN A 231 -8.11 -23.22 -13.03
CA GLN A 231 -8.68 -22.00 -12.45
C GLN A 231 -7.92 -20.77 -12.96
N THR A 232 -8.64 -19.71 -13.28
CA THR A 232 -8.05 -18.43 -13.65
C THR A 232 -8.00 -17.53 -12.41
N VAL A 233 -6.81 -17.04 -12.07
CA VAL A 233 -6.57 -16.11 -10.97
C VAL A 233 -6.02 -14.81 -11.50
N LYS A 234 -6.23 -13.71 -10.76
CA LYS A 234 -5.74 -12.38 -11.12
C LYS A 234 -4.32 -12.20 -10.58
N ILE A 235 -3.49 -11.56 -11.40
CA ILE A 235 -2.13 -11.15 -11.05
C ILE A 235 -2.09 -9.63 -11.12
N GLY A 236 -1.82 -8.96 -10.00
CA GLY A 236 -1.86 -7.51 -9.94
C GLY A 236 -0.96 -6.93 -8.87
N ILE A 237 0.13 -6.30 -9.29
CA ILE A 237 1.04 -5.62 -8.37
C ILE A 237 0.30 -4.46 -7.72
N LEU A 238 0.22 -4.47 -6.39
CA LEU A 238 -0.36 -3.38 -5.62
C LEU A 238 0.46 -2.09 -5.80
N LYS A 239 -0.25 -1.01 -6.04
CA LYS A 239 0.29 0.34 -6.04
C LYS A 239 -0.66 1.26 -5.29
N PRO A 240 -0.76 1.11 -3.97
CA PRO A 240 -1.76 1.80 -3.16
C PRO A 240 -1.63 3.32 -3.28
N GLN A 241 -2.76 3.96 -3.52
CA GLN A 241 -2.84 5.42 -3.60
C GLN A 241 -3.16 6.05 -2.25
N ILE A 242 -3.56 5.22 -1.29
CA ILE A 242 -3.78 5.58 0.11
C ILE A 242 -2.97 4.68 1.03
N SER A 243 -2.74 5.14 2.25
CA SER A 243 -2.07 4.37 3.30
C SER A 243 -3.05 4.13 4.44
N VAL A 244 -3.45 2.88 4.57
CA VAL A 244 -4.32 2.39 5.65
C VAL A 244 -3.44 1.96 6.80
N GLU A 245 -3.59 2.59 7.96
CA GLU A 245 -2.93 2.21 9.20
C GLU A 245 -3.87 1.34 10.03
N GLU A 246 -3.36 0.21 10.47
CA GLU A 246 -4.00 -0.67 11.46
C GLU A 246 -3.12 -0.74 12.70
N GLN A 247 -3.70 -0.61 13.88
CA GLN A 247 -3.02 -0.78 15.16
C GLN A 247 -3.71 -1.90 15.93
N ASP A 248 -2.94 -2.96 16.19
CA ASP A 248 -3.41 -4.15 16.88
C ASP A 248 -2.85 -4.22 18.30
N HIS A 249 -3.69 -4.66 19.20
CA HIS A 249 -3.32 -5.15 20.52
C HIS A 249 -3.41 -6.69 20.49
N VAL A 250 -2.27 -7.35 20.68
CA VAL A 250 -2.16 -8.80 20.56
C VAL A 250 -1.63 -9.37 21.86
N VAL A 251 -2.27 -10.44 22.35
CA VAL A 251 -1.79 -11.25 23.48
C VAL A 251 -1.56 -12.65 22.97
N GLU A 252 -0.33 -13.13 23.08
CA GLU A 252 0.07 -14.45 22.58
C GLU A 252 1.04 -15.17 23.52
N LEU A 253 1.15 -16.48 23.36
CA LEU A 253 2.11 -17.28 24.08
C LEU A 253 3.36 -17.47 23.26
N GLU A 254 4.51 -17.09 23.83
CA GLU A 254 5.83 -17.30 23.24
C GLU A 254 6.64 -18.31 24.00
N THR A 255 7.42 -19.10 23.26
CA THR A 255 8.37 -20.04 23.87
C THR A 255 9.57 -19.27 24.43
N GLN A 256 9.86 -19.46 25.70
CA GLN A 256 11.10 -19.01 26.32
C GLN A 256 12.14 -20.11 26.15
N ASN A 257 13.13 -19.88 25.29
CA ASN A 257 14.21 -20.85 25.09
C ASN A 257 15.07 -20.96 26.34
N TYR A 258 15.51 -22.19 26.65
CA TYR A 258 16.52 -22.43 27.67
C TYR A 258 17.92 -22.10 27.13
N THR A 259 18.87 -21.88 28.05
CA THR A 259 20.30 -21.77 27.73
C THR A 259 21.04 -23.07 28.13
N THR A 260 22.20 -23.31 27.49
CA THR A 260 23.04 -24.44 27.85
C THR A 260 24.23 -23.92 28.65
N GLU A 261 24.37 -24.43 29.89
CA GLU A 261 25.51 -24.18 30.77
C GLU A 261 26.50 -25.32 30.62
N THR A 262 27.74 -24.99 30.28
CA THR A 262 28.82 -26.00 30.25
C THR A 262 29.64 -25.92 31.52
N ARG A 263 29.75 -27.02 32.27
CA ARG A 263 30.61 -27.19 33.45
C ARG A 263 31.77 -28.10 33.09
N TYR A 264 32.96 -27.78 33.58
CA TYR A 264 34.15 -28.62 33.37
C TYR A 264 34.46 -29.42 34.61
N ASP A 265 34.65 -30.75 34.43
CA ASP A 265 35.12 -31.69 35.45
C ASP A 265 36.55 -32.05 35.14
N ASN A 266 37.50 -31.61 36.01
CA ASN A 266 38.93 -31.88 35.83
C ASN A 266 39.32 -33.28 36.20
N ASP A 267 38.44 -34.10 36.75
CA ASP A 267 38.67 -35.52 36.99
C ASP A 267 38.33 -36.40 35.76
N LYS A 268 37.65 -35.82 34.77
CA LYS A 268 37.25 -36.45 33.52
C LYS A 268 38.18 -36.04 32.37
N ASN A 269 38.51 -36.98 31.50
CA ASN A 269 39.38 -36.73 30.35
C ASN A 269 38.72 -35.79 29.34
N VAL A 270 39.54 -35.04 28.62
CA VAL A 270 39.08 -34.26 27.43
C VAL A 270 38.37 -35.20 26.46
N GLY A 271 37.20 -34.80 25.97
CA GLY A 271 36.30 -35.59 25.12
C GLY A 271 35.13 -36.24 25.87
N TYR A 272 35.15 -36.23 27.23
CA TYR A 272 33.98 -36.61 28.00
C TYR A 272 32.92 -35.52 27.90
N GLU A 273 31.68 -35.93 27.65
CA GLU A 273 30.52 -35.05 27.62
C GLU A 273 29.30 -35.80 28.16
N GLU A 274 28.63 -35.21 29.13
CA GLU A 274 27.43 -35.78 29.75
C GLU A 274 26.41 -34.67 30.04
N VAL A 275 25.17 -34.87 29.61
CA VAL A 275 24.07 -34.01 29.94
C VAL A 275 23.52 -34.39 31.31
N ILE A 276 23.83 -33.61 32.36
CA ILE A 276 23.39 -33.92 33.73
C ILE A 276 22.02 -33.31 34.04
N GLN A 277 21.61 -32.30 33.26
CA GLN A 277 20.29 -31.70 33.33
C GLN A 277 19.82 -31.36 31.93
N LYS A 278 18.69 -31.97 31.51
CA LYS A 278 18.07 -31.62 30.21
C LYS A 278 17.40 -30.25 30.28
N GLY A 279 17.61 -29.44 29.24
CA GLY A 279 16.90 -28.21 29.05
C GLY A 279 15.40 -28.40 28.80
N VAL A 280 14.58 -27.56 29.37
CA VAL A 280 13.14 -27.52 29.14
C VAL A 280 12.76 -26.10 28.81
N ALA A 281 12.12 -25.91 27.66
CA ALA A 281 11.62 -24.59 27.28
C ALA A 281 10.53 -24.11 28.24
N GLY A 282 10.56 -22.84 28.55
CA GLY A 282 9.55 -22.11 29.29
C GLY A 282 8.48 -21.53 28.34
N GLN A 283 7.57 -20.78 28.92
CA GLN A 283 6.49 -20.12 28.19
C GLN A 283 6.20 -18.76 28.79
N ASN A 284 6.17 -17.75 27.93
CA ASN A 284 5.80 -16.39 28.27
C ASN A 284 4.47 -16.04 27.63
N LYS A 285 3.65 -15.24 28.34
CA LYS A 285 2.50 -14.57 27.78
C LYS A 285 2.92 -13.14 27.45
N VAL A 286 2.94 -12.82 26.17
CA VAL A 286 3.45 -11.53 25.68
C VAL A 286 2.29 -10.69 25.15
N THR A 287 2.24 -9.44 25.61
CA THR A 287 1.32 -8.44 25.09
C THR A 287 2.06 -7.51 24.16
N LYS A 288 1.61 -7.40 22.93
CA LYS A 288 2.24 -6.59 21.87
C LYS A 288 1.29 -5.55 21.33
N LYS A 289 1.86 -4.41 20.94
CA LYS A 289 1.23 -3.48 20.01
C LYS A 289 1.90 -3.62 18.64
N ILE A 290 1.09 -3.91 17.63
CA ILE A 290 1.54 -4.10 16.26
C ILE A 290 0.95 -2.99 15.42
N GLN A 291 1.80 -2.27 14.70
CA GLN A 291 1.39 -1.27 13.73
C GLN A 291 1.64 -1.80 12.32
N LYS A 292 0.62 -1.69 11.47
CA LYS A 292 0.69 -2.08 10.07
C LYS A 292 0.33 -0.91 9.18
N ILE A 293 0.92 -0.87 8.00
CA ILE A 293 0.56 0.05 6.92
C ILE A 293 0.27 -0.79 5.68
N ASN A 294 -0.94 -0.66 5.15
CA ASN A 294 -1.41 -1.46 4.01
C ASN A 294 -1.18 -2.97 4.21
N GLY A 295 -1.47 -3.45 5.43
CA GLY A 295 -1.33 -4.84 5.83
C GLY A 295 0.08 -5.28 6.22
N GLU A 296 1.12 -4.51 5.89
CA GLU A 296 2.50 -4.83 6.24
C GLU A 296 2.86 -4.30 7.63
N THR A 297 3.45 -5.17 8.47
CA THR A 297 3.91 -4.79 9.81
C THR A 297 5.08 -3.82 9.73
N THR A 298 4.89 -2.62 10.25
CA THR A 298 5.91 -1.56 10.30
C THR A 298 6.56 -1.42 11.68
N SER A 299 5.86 -1.83 12.73
CA SER A 299 6.37 -1.78 14.10
C SER A 299 5.71 -2.85 14.96
N THR A 300 6.50 -3.46 15.84
CA THR A 300 6.03 -4.36 16.91
C THR A 300 6.69 -3.93 18.21
N VAL A 301 5.88 -3.61 19.21
CA VAL A 301 6.35 -3.20 20.53
C VAL A 301 5.80 -4.16 21.57
N ASN A 302 6.69 -4.81 22.32
CA ASN A 302 6.29 -5.59 23.48
C ASN A 302 5.93 -4.62 24.61
N VAL A 303 4.67 -4.69 25.05
CA VAL A 303 4.13 -3.82 26.10
C VAL A 303 4.31 -4.48 27.46
N ASN A 304 4.09 -5.80 27.53
CA ASN A 304 4.20 -6.60 28.75
C ASN A 304 4.64 -8.03 28.43
N THR A 305 5.39 -8.63 29.34
CA THR A 305 5.78 -10.05 29.30
C THR A 305 5.55 -10.64 30.68
N GLU A 306 4.68 -11.65 30.75
CA GLU A 306 4.39 -12.43 31.96
C GLU A 306 4.97 -13.83 31.78
N VAL A 307 5.78 -14.29 32.71
CA VAL A 307 6.34 -15.63 32.70
C VAL A 307 5.25 -16.61 33.21
N ILE A 308 4.77 -17.45 32.30
CA ILE A 308 3.79 -18.52 32.66
C ILE A 308 4.51 -19.76 33.16
N LYS A 309 5.64 -20.08 32.54
CA LYS A 309 6.50 -21.20 32.92
C LYS A 309 7.95 -20.82 32.70
N GLU A 310 8.76 -20.94 33.74
CA GLU A 310 10.19 -20.73 33.68
C GLU A 310 10.89 -21.77 32.80
N ALA A 311 11.87 -21.35 32.00
CA ALA A 311 12.74 -22.29 31.30
C ALA A 311 13.72 -22.95 32.28
N VAL A 312 13.97 -24.22 32.09
CA VAL A 312 15.02 -24.97 32.81
C VAL A 312 16.23 -25.08 31.91
N ASN A 313 17.37 -24.55 32.37
CA ASN A 313 18.59 -24.60 31.57
C ASN A 313 19.14 -26.01 31.42
N GLU A 314 19.73 -26.31 30.29
CA GLU A 314 20.51 -27.54 30.09
C GLU A 314 21.88 -27.37 30.77
N ILE A 315 22.35 -28.44 31.44
CA ILE A 315 23.68 -28.46 32.02
C ILE A 315 24.45 -29.65 31.43
N ILE A 316 25.55 -29.32 30.75
CA ILE A 316 26.46 -30.28 30.14
C ILE A 316 27.79 -30.27 30.91
N VAL A 317 28.22 -31.43 31.36
CA VAL A 317 29.56 -31.59 31.96
C VAL A 317 30.53 -32.08 30.89
N LYS A 318 31.63 -31.36 30.71
CA LYS A 318 32.73 -31.72 29.82
C LYS A 318 34.00 -32.02 30.60
N GLY A 319 34.77 -33.01 30.15
CA GLY A 319 36.05 -33.33 30.74
C GLY A 319 37.07 -32.21 30.52
N GLY A 320 37.69 -31.73 31.62
CA GLY A 320 38.72 -30.69 31.62
C GLY A 320 40.15 -31.21 31.83
N LYS A 321 40.30 -32.51 32.12
CA LYS A 321 41.61 -33.08 32.45
C LYS A 321 42.50 -33.14 31.20
N GLN A 322 43.48 -32.23 31.15
CA GLN A 322 44.56 -32.35 30.16
C GLN A 322 45.37 -33.60 30.42
N SER A 323 45.51 -34.47 29.41
CA SER A 323 46.48 -35.56 29.48
C SER A 323 47.86 -34.95 29.68
N SER A 324 48.44 -35.17 30.89
CA SER A 324 49.85 -34.92 31.08
C SER A 324 50.60 -35.99 30.23
N TYR A 325 50.95 -35.60 29.02
CA TYR A 325 51.91 -36.32 28.25
C TYR A 325 53.27 -36.15 28.96
N SER A 326 53.63 -37.09 29.81
CA SER A 326 55.00 -37.20 30.29
C SER A 326 55.83 -37.71 29.10
N GLY A 327 56.34 -36.78 28.31
CA GLY A 327 57.25 -37.04 27.24
C GLY A 327 58.55 -37.64 27.83
N GLY A 328 58.68 -38.96 27.69
CA GLY A 328 59.97 -39.60 27.84
C GLY A 328 60.96 -38.94 26.90
N GLY A 329 62.05 -38.42 27.44
CA GLY A 329 63.09 -37.77 26.69
C GLY A 329 63.73 -38.74 25.67
N TYR A 330 63.70 -38.32 24.45
CA TYR A 330 64.61 -38.78 23.43
C TYR A 330 65.58 -37.67 23.09
N GLY A 331 66.88 -38.03 23.23
CA GLY A 331 68.03 -37.14 23.13
C GLY A 331 68.04 -36.34 21.84
N SER A 332 68.53 -35.13 21.99
CA SER A 332 68.89 -34.18 20.94
C SER A 332 69.92 -34.79 20.01
N VAL A 333 69.53 -35.13 18.76
CA VAL A 333 70.49 -35.23 17.67
C VAL A 333 70.55 -33.88 17.00
N VAL A 334 71.72 -33.22 17.20
CA VAL A 334 72.05 -31.94 16.51
C VAL A 334 72.40 -32.35 15.07
N PRO A 335 71.69 -31.82 14.05
CA PRO A 335 72.19 -31.92 12.69
C PRO A 335 73.22 -30.79 12.48
N THR A 336 74.47 -31.21 12.20
CA THR A 336 75.55 -30.39 11.74
C THR A 336 75.17 -29.59 10.47
N ARG A 337 75.57 -28.33 10.48
CA ARG A 337 75.51 -27.40 9.33
C ARG A 337 76.15 -28.02 8.09
N GLY A 338 75.45 -28.08 6.99
CA GLY A 338 75.96 -28.16 5.66
C GLY A 338 75.65 -26.88 4.92
N GLN A 339 76.68 -26.05 4.67
CA GLN A 339 76.67 -24.95 3.72
C GLN A 339 76.57 -25.49 2.29
N TRP A 340 75.83 -24.88 1.45
CA TRP A 340 76.00 -24.64 -0.01
C TRP A 340 75.05 -23.52 -0.33
N GLY A 341 75.39 -22.36 -0.76
CA GLY A 341 76.13 -21.80 -1.87
C GLY A 341 75.38 -21.88 -3.19
N TRP A 342 74.86 -20.83 -3.61
CA TRP A 342 74.63 -20.04 -4.84
C TRP A 342 73.30 -19.28 -4.78
#